data_a27388ee218ed107564c47dc7c2c5bdb
#
_entry.id   a27388ee218ed107564c47dc7c2c5bdb
#
_cell.length_a   1.000
_cell.length_b   1.000
_cell.length_c   1.000
_cell.angle_alpha   90.00
_cell.angle_beta   90.00
_cell.angle_gamma   90.00
#
_symmetry.space_group_name_H-M   'P 1'
#
loop_
_entity.id
_entity.type
_entity.pdbx_description
1 polymer ?
#
loop_
_entity_poly.entity_id
_entity_poly.type
_entity_poly.pdbx_seq_one_letter_code
_entity_poly.pdbx_strand_id
1 'polypeptide(L)'
;MIGLPDIDSELIARAKKKNEEAIADIIHQIDKRCYSIVFQCLNGNKRHVEEIEDIIQDAYIKAFTSLDKLKDDNNFAPWMYTILERTLIDYTRNSLAKN
;
A
#
# COMPACT_ATOMS: atom_id res chain seq x y z
N MET A 1 -16.34 -0.48 -7.29
CA MET A 1 -15.58 -0.03 -6.12
C MET A 1 -14.11 -0.42 -6.29
N ILE A 2 -13.24 0.54 -6.10
CA ILE A 2 -11.80 0.31 -6.26
C ILE A 2 -11.20 -0.08 -4.92
N GLY A 3 -10.79 -1.34 -4.81
CA GLY A 3 -10.11 -1.86 -3.63
C GLY A 3 -8.92 -2.67 -4.05
N LEU A 4 -8.16 -3.16 -3.10
CA LEU A 4 -7.03 -4.05 -3.39
C LEU A 4 -7.54 -5.48 -3.58
N PRO A 5 -6.85 -6.28 -4.42
CA PRO A 5 -7.25 -7.67 -4.60
C PRO A 5 -6.95 -8.47 -3.34
N ASP A 6 -7.73 -9.53 -3.13
CA ASP A 6 -7.47 -10.46 -2.03
C ASP A 6 -6.18 -11.22 -2.31
N ILE A 7 -5.39 -11.41 -1.27
CA ILE A 7 -4.13 -12.13 -1.35
C ILE A 7 -4.27 -13.44 -0.59
N ASP A 8 -3.71 -14.51 -1.15
CA ASP A 8 -3.72 -15.82 -0.51
C ASP A 8 -3.14 -15.73 0.89
N SER A 9 -3.88 -16.22 1.87
CA SER A 9 -3.46 -16.18 3.28
C SER A 9 -2.15 -16.90 3.53
N GLU A 10 -1.87 -17.97 2.78
CA GLU A 10 -0.61 -18.68 2.91
C GLU A 10 0.57 -17.80 2.50
N LEU A 11 0.39 -17.01 1.46
CA LEU A 11 1.41 -16.06 1.01
C LEU A 11 1.66 -15.00 2.08
N ILE A 12 0.60 -14.52 2.71
CA ILE A 12 0.70 -13.56 3.81
C ILE A 12 1.46 -14.18 4.98
N ALA A 13 1.16 -15.42 5.32
CA ALA A 13 1.85 -16.11 6.41
C ALA A 13 3.35 -16.20 6.15
N ARG A 14 3.73 -16.49 4.90
CA ARG A 14 5.15 -16.53 4.51
C ARG A 14 5.80 -15.15 4.60
N ALA A 15 5.09 -14.12 4.20
CA ALA A 15 5.61 -12.76 4.28
C ALA A 15 5.82 -12.33 5.72
N LYS A 16 4.96 -12.79 6.65
CA LYS A 16 5.13 -12.53 8.09
C LYS A 16 6.43 -13.12 8.62
N LYS A 17 6.93 -14.19 7.98
CA LYS A 17 8.19 -14.82 8.34
C LYS A 17 9.39 -14.17 7.64
N LYS A 18 9.17 -13.01 7.03
CA LYS A 18 10.21 -12.24 6.34
C LYS A 18 10.73 -12.94 5.07
N ASN A 19 9.88 -13.76 4.43
CA ASN A 19 10.23 -14.37 3.16
C ASN A 19 10.17 -13.29 2.07
N GLU A 20 11.32 -12.95 1.51
CA GLU A 20 11.43 -11.88 0.51
C GLU A 20 10.67 -12.17 -0.76
N GLU A 21 10.65 -13.44 -1.21
CA GLU A 21 9.91 -13.80 -2.41
C GLU A 21 8.40 -13.62 -2.21
N ALA A 22 7.90 -13.97 -1.02
CA ALA A 22 6.49 -13.79 -0.72
C ALA A 22 6.13 -12.30 -0.71
N ILE A 23 6.96 -11.47 -0.10
CA ILE A 23 6.75 -10.01 -0.06
C ILE A 23 6.73 -9.45 -1.48
N ALA A 24 7.71 -9.84 -2.30
CA ALA A 24 7.78 -9.38 -3.70
C ALA A 24 6.55 -9.80 -4.49
N ASP A 25 6.06 -11.02 -4.28
CA ASP A 25 4.87 -11.52 -4.97
C ASP A 25 3.63 -10.73 -4.57
N ILE A 26 3.47 -10.43 -3.28
CA ILE A 26 2.36 -9.62 -2.81
C ILE A 26 2.40 -8.24 -3.47
N ILE A 27 3.56 -7.60 -3.45
CA ILE A 27 3.72 -6.28 -4.07
C ILE A 27 3.37 -6.34 -5.56
N HIS A 28 3.85 -7.37 -6.25
CA HIS A 28 3.55 -7.54 -7.67
C HIS A 28 2.04 -7.61 -7.93
N GLN A 29 1.30 -8.27 -7.04
CA GLN A 29 -0.14 -8.42 -7.22
C GLN A 29 -0.93 -7.15 -6.94
N ILE A 30 -0.45 -6.27 -6.07
CA ILE A 30 -1.22 -5.08 -5.65
C ILE A 30 -0.70 -3.78 -6.26
N ASP A 31 0.48 -3.76 -6.86
CA ASP A 31 1.17 -2.52 -7.24
C ASP A 31 0.37 -1.67 -8.23
N LYS A 32 -0.17 -2.27 -9.26
CA LYS A 32 -0.97 -1.53 -10.25
C LYS A 32 -2.19 -0.90 -9.61
N ARG A 33 -2.84 -1.61 -8.70
CA ARG A 33 -4.05 -1.12 -8.05
C ARG A 33 -3.70 0.01 -7.08
N CYS A 34 -2.59 -0.12 -6.35
CA CYS A 34 -2.12 0.94 -5.47
C CYS A 34 -1.83 2.21 -6.28
N TYR A 35 -1.16 2.07 -7.40
CA TYR A 35 -0.86 3.21 -8.27
C TYR A 35 -2.15 3.88 -8.73
N SER A 36 -3.13 3.10 -9.19
CA SER A 36 -4.40 3.64 -9.67
C SER A 36 -5.15 4.40 -8.57
N ILE A 37 -5.16 3.84 -7.37
CA ILE A 37 -5.85 4.47 -6.24
C ILE A 37 -5.23 5.83 -5.92
N VAL A 38 -3.92 5.88 -5.80
CA VAL A 38 -3.22 7.12 -5.46
C VAL A 38 -3.33 8.13 -6.60
N PHE A 39 -3.19 7.66 -7.84
CA PHE A 39 -3.31 8.53 -9.03
C PHE A 39 -4.67 9.22 -9.06
N GLN A 40 -5.75 8.47 -8.82
CA GLN A 40 -7.09 9.04 -8.82
C GLN A 40 -7.28 10.03 -7.66
N CYS A 41 -6.73 9.72 -6.51
CA CYS A 41 -6.82 10.61 -5.34
C CYS A 41 -6.10 11.93 -5.57
N LEU A 42 -5.08 11.95 -6.42
CA LEU A 42 -4.35 13.16 -6.79
C LEU A 42 -4.90 13.78 -8.09
N ASN A 43 -6.17 13.46 -8.40
CA ASN A 43 -6.92 14.01 -9.53
C ASN A 43 -6.32 13.68 -10.91
N GLY A 44 -5.61 12.54 -10.99
CA GLY A 44 -5.06 12.07 -12.26
C GLY A 44 -4.01 12.99 -12.88
N ASN A 45 -3.33 13.78 -12.07
CA ASN A 45 -2.36 14.73 -12.58
C ASN A 45 -1.00 14.05 -12.79
N LYS A 46 -0.54 14.02 -14.04
CA LYS A 46 0.71 13.36 -14.41
C LYS A 46 1.95 13.98 -13.79
N ARG A 47 1.85 15.22 -13.31
CA ARG A 47 2.99 15.87 -12.64
C ARG A 47 3.33 15.24 -11.30
N HIS A 48 2.46 14.35 -10.79
CA HIS A 48 2.63 13.74 -9.48
C HIS A 48 3.18 12.30 -9.56
N VAL A 49 3.76 11.89 -10.68
CA VAL A 49 4.24 10.50 -10.83
C VAL A 49 5.27 10.14 -9.75
N GLU A 50 6.25 11.01 -9.53
CA GLU A 50 7.27 10.75 -8.51
C GLU A 50 6.65 10.73 -7.11
N GLU A 51 5.68 11.62 -6.86
CA GLU A 51 4.99 11.66 -5.59
C GLU A 51 4.17 10.39 -5.35
N ILE A 52 3.53 9.87 -6.41
CA ILE A 52 2.77 8.63 -6.32
C ILE A 52 3.69 7.47 -5.90
N GLU A 53 4.85 7.37 -6.55
CA GLU A 53 5.82 6.33 -6.23
C GLU A 53 6.30 6.42 -4.80
N ASP A 54 6.58 7.65 -4.33
CA ASP A 54 7.03 7.87 -2.96
C ASP A 54 5.96 7.47 -1.94
N ILE A 55 4.69 7.82 -2.22
CA ILE A 55 3.58 7.47 -1.33
C ILE A 55 3.43 5.95 -1.25
N ILE A 56 3.47 5.28 -2.40
CA ILE A 56 3.30 3.83 -2.46
C ILE A 56 4.45 3.14 -1.74
N GLN A 57 5.68 3.57 -1.97
CA GLN A 57 6.84 2.99 -1.32
C GLN A 57 6.76 3.15 0.19
N ASP A 58 6.38 4.34 0.66
CA ASP A 58 6.20 4.58 2.09
C ASP A 58 5.12 3.68 2.68
N ALA A 59 4.02 3.49 1.95
CA ALA A 59 2.95 2.59 2.39
C ALA A 59 3.44 1.15 2.48
N TYR A 60 4.26 0.69 1.54
CA TYR A 60 4.84 -0.66 1.59
C TYR A 60 5.75 -0.82 2.81
N ILE A 61 6.59 0.16 3.08
CA ILE A 61 7.47 0.10 4.25
C ILE A 61 6.64 -0.01 5.52
N LYS A 62 5.61 0.82 5.66
CA LYS A 62 4.72 0.78 6.82
C LYS A 62 3.99 -0.55 6.94
N ALA A 63 3.49 -1.07 5.82
CA ALA A 63 2.73 -2.32 5.83
C ALA A 63 3.61 -3.51 6.20
N PHE A 64 4.74 -3.66 5.52
CA PHE A 64 5.55 -4.86 5.71
C PHE A 64 6.37 -4.85 6.99
N THR A 65 6.64 -3.67 7.57
CA THR A 65 7.23 -3.59 8.90
C THR A 65 6.20 -3.86 10.00
N SER A 66 4.91 -3.68 9.72
CA SER A 66 3.83 -3.87 10.69
C SER A 66 2.98 -5.11 10.39
N LEU A 67 3.41 -5.96 9.48
CA LEU A 67 2.60 -7.08 9.00
C LEU A 67 2.24 -8.07 10.13
N ASP A 68 3.09 -8.18 11.13
CA ASP A 68 2.83 -9.01 12.31
C ASP A 68 1.62 -8.54 13.12
N LYS A 69 1.20 -7.28 12.94
CA LYS A 69 0.02 -6.74 13.61
C LYS A 69 -1.28 -7.12 12.92
N LEU A 70 -1.21 -7.61 11.68
CA LEU A 70 -2.37 -8.12 10.99
C LEU A 70 -2.78 -9.45 11.63
N LYS A 71 -3.92 -9.46 12.32
CA LYS A 71 -4.35 -10.64 13.06
C LYS A 71 -4.95 -11.73 12.20
N ASP A 72 -5.68 -11.36 11.16
CA ASP A 72 -6.33 -12.28 10.25
C ASP A 72 -5.70 -12.15 8.87
N ASP A 73 -4.96 -13.17 8.46
CA ASP A 73 -4.25 -13.16 7.17
C ASP A 73 -5.23 -13.01 5.98
N ASN A 74 -6.48 -13.41 6.16
CA ASN A 74 -7.50 -13.25 5.12
C ASN A 74 -7.99 -11.80 4.99
N ASN A 75 -7.60 -10.94 5.91
CA ASN A 75 -8.03 -9.55 5.93
C ASN A 75 -6.95 -8.58 5.43
N PHE A 76 -6.01 -9.08 4.64
CA PHE A 76 -4.89 -8.26 4.18
C PHE A 76 -5.33 -7.10 3.30
N ALA A 77 -6.24 -7.34 2.35
CA ALA A 77 -6.61 -6.30 1.37
C ALA A 77 -7.18 -5.05 2.03
N PRO A 78 -8.20 -5.12 2.89
CA PRO A 78 -8.70 -3.92 3.56
C PRO A 78 -7.68 -3.32 4.53
N TRP A 79 -6.88 -4.14 5.18
CA TRP A 79 -5.83 -3.68 6.08
C TRP A 79 -4.78 -2.85 5.33
N MET A 80 -4.32 -3.37 4.20
CA MET A 80 -3.35 -2.67 3.34
C MET A 80 -3.93 -1.39 2.75
N TYR A 81 -5.19 -1.45 2.34
CA TYR A 81 -5.88 -0.27 1.81
C TYR A 81 -5.90 0.86 2.84
N THR A 82 -6.18 0.53 4.10
CA THR A 82 -6.19 1.53 5.18
C THR A 82 -4.82 2.17 5.35
N ILE A 83 -3.76 1.37 5.26
CA ILE A 83 -2.39 1.91 5.37
C ILE A 83 -2.09 2.84 4.20
N LEU A 84 -2.46 2.43 2.99
CA LEU A 84 -2.27 3.26 1.81
C LEU A 84 -3.02 4.58 1.93
N GLU A 85 -4.27 4.52 2.37
CA GLU A 85 -5.11 5.71 2.55
C GLU A 85 -4.53 6.67 3.58
N ARG A 86 -4.10 6.14 4.72
CA ARG A 86 -3.48 6.97 5.77
C ARG A 86 -2.17 7.58 5.31
N THR A 87 -1.38 6.83 4.58
CA THR A 87 -0.12 7.35 4.03
C THR A 87 -0.39 8.51 3.07
N LEU A 88 -1.40 8.35 2.22
CA LEU A 88 -1.80 9.40 1.29
C LEU A 88 -2.28 10.66 2.02
N ILE A 89 -3.12 10.49 3.05
CA ILE A 89 -3.61 11.61 3.84
C ILE A 89 -2.45 12.33 4.52
N ASP A 90 -1.53 11.59 5.13
CA ASP A 90 -0.38 12.19 5.80
C ASP A 90 0.49 12.95 4.81
N TYR A 91 0.68 12.40 3.62
CA TYR A 91 1.48 13.05 2.59
C TYR A 91 0.86 14.37 2.17
N THR A 92 -0.44 14.38 1.88
CA THR A 92 -1.14 15.60 1.45
C THR A 92 -1.16 16.65 2.56
N ARG A 93 -1.33 16.21 3.81
CA ARG A 93 -1.31 17.12 4.96
C ARG A 93 0.05 17.78 5.12
N ASN A 94 1.13 17.00 5.00
CA ASN A 94 2.48 17.53 5.10
C ASN A 94 2.80 18.49 3.96
N SER A 95 2.31 18.19 2.77
CA SER A 95 2.50 19.05 1.60
C SER A 95 1.82 20.40 1.80
N LEU A 96 0.61 20.40 2.35
CA LEU A 96 -0.12 21.63 2.65
C LEU A 96 0.57 22.44 3.76
N ALA A 97 1.14 21.76 4.74
CA ALA A 97 1.82 22.43 5.85
C ALA A 97 3.09 23.16 5.42
N LYS A 98 3.70 22.72 4.33
CA LYS A 98 4.93 23.34 3.81
C LYS A 98 4.66 24.61 3.00
N ASN A 99 3.44 24.83 2.65
CA ASN A 99 3.04 26.04 1.91
C ASN A 99 2.55 27.09 2.89
#